data_1a9b14ed3a18a648deaa1babf87e42f6
#
_entry.id   1a9b14ed3a18a648deaa1babf87e42f6
#
_cell.length_a   1.000
_cell.length_b   1.000
_cell.length_c   1.000
_cell.angle_alpha   90.00
_cell.angle_beta   90.00
_cell.angle_gamma   90.00
#
_symmetry.space_group_name_H-M   'P 1'
#
loop_
_entity.id
_entity.type
_entity.pdbx_description
1 polymer ?
#
loop_
_entity_poly.entity_id
_entity_poly.type
_entity_poly.pdbx_seq_one_letter_code
_entity_poly.pdbx_strand_id
1 'polypeptide(L)'
;MKKVGLVGGTSWVSTMDYYKFINEGINKKLGGLQFAECLIYSLNFADIQEKTWPNSYELLLNACLSLQKSGVDAIVLCANTAHMHADKIEKEIGVPLIHIGTETAKAITQEKITNVGLLGTSFSMEMDFYKDRLKSFGLNVLIPESQETRNYIQHVLKQELGKGIINPESKQNYIKIANELIERGAEGIILGCTEIPLLIDQSDFSVPVFDTTKIHSDAIVSFMLAST
;
A
#
# COMPACT_ATOMS: atom_id res chain seq x y z
N MET A 1 -24.21 -3.83 3.50
CA MET A 1 -22.75 -3.70 3.39
C MET A 1 -22.45 -2.66 2.34
N LYS A 2 -21.50 -1.76 2.59
CA LYS A 2 -21.08 -0.73 1.63
C LYS A 2 -20.29 -1.36 0.49
N LYS A 3 -20.39 -0.76 -0.70
CA LYS A 3 -19.67 -1.18 -1.91
C LYS A 3 -18.41 -0.34 -2.11
N VAL A 4 -17.29 -0.95 -2.46
CA VAL A 4 -16.03 -0.23 -2.70
C VAL A 4 -15.56 -0.34 -4.14
N GLY A 5 -14.93 0.72 -4.63
CA GLY A 5 -14.28 0.76 -5.93
C GLY A 5 -12.77 0.66 -5.80
N LEU A 6 -12.17 -0.35 -6.41
CA LEU A 6 -10.73 -0.61 -6.39
C LEU A 6 -10.09 -0.12 -7.69
N VAL A 7 -9.20 0.86 -7.62
CA VAL A 7 -8.34 1.26 -8.74
C VAL A 7 -7.08 0.40 -8.67
N GLY A 8 -7.05 -0.65 -9.49
CA GLY A 8 -6.00 -1.64 -9.57
C GLY A 8 -5.25 -1.62 -10.91
N GLY A 9 -4.58 -2.73 -11.23
CA GLY A 9 -3.88 -2.93 -12.50
C GLY A 9 -2.45 -2.37 -12.54
N THR A 10 -2.05 -1.52 -11.58
CA THR A 10 -0.66 -1.02 -11.46
C THR A 10 0.31 -2.10 -10.99
N SER A 11 -0.19 -3.14 -10.38
CA SER A 11 0.28 -4.50 -10.26
C SER A 11 -0.98 -5.37 -10.23
N TRP A 12 -1.18 -6.19 -11.23
CA TRP A 12 -2.34 -7.07 -11.26
C TRP A 12 -2.30 -8.09 -10.11
N VAL A 13 -1.11 -8.52 -9.71
CA VAL A 13 -0.89 -9.43 -8.57
C VAL A 13 -1.39 -8.76 -7.29
N SER A 14 -0.93 -7.54 -7.01
CA SER A 14 -1.39 -6.73 -5.87
C SER A 14 -2.91 -6.54 -5.88
N THR A 15 -3.51 -6.30 -7.05
CA THR A 15 -4.97 -6.15 -7.18
C THR A 15 -5.69 -7.43 -6.78
N MET A 16 -5.15 -8.59 -7.13
CA MET A 16 -5.66 -9.90 -6.71
C MET A 16 -5.54 -10.11 -5.20
N ASP A 17 -4.44 -9.66 -4.58
CA ASP A 17 -4.26 -9.73 -3.13
C ASP A 17 -5.30 -8.86 -2.40
N TYR A 18 -5.55 -7.64 -2.87
CA TYR A 18 -6.65 -6.81 -2.35
C TYR A 18 -7.99 -7.52 -2.44
N TYR A 19 -8.34 -8.06 -3.60
CA TYR A 19 -9.59 -8.78 -3.80
C TYR A 19 -9.70 -9.98 -2.86
N LYS A 20 -8.62 -10.75 -2.71
CA LYS A 20 -8.53 -11.90 -1.81
C LYS A 20 -8.70 -11.47 -0.35
N PHE A 21 -7.88 -10.54 0.15
CA PHE A 21 -7.89 -10.15 1.56
C PHE A 21 -9.21 -9.51 1.99
N ILE A 22 -9.82 -8.69 1.12
CA ILE A 22 -11.13 -8.09 1.40
C ILE A 22 -12.21 -9.17 1.50
N ASN A 23 -12.24 -10.14 0.57
CA ASN A 23 -13.22 -11.22 0.61
C ASN A 23 -13.01 -12.15 1.81
N GLU A 24 -11.77 -12.52 2.11
CA GLU A 24 -11.43 -13.31 3.31
C GLU A 24 -11.82 -12.56 4.59
N GLY A 25 -11.55 -11.24 4.65
CA GLY A 25 -11.91 -10.41 5.79
C GLY A 25 -13.42 -10.30 6.03
N ILE A 26 -14.20 -10.07 4.97
CA ILE A 26 -15.68 -10.06 5.03
C ILE A 26 -16.19 -11.44 5.48
N ASN A 27 -15.71 -12.50 4.84
CA ASN A 27 -16.18 -13.86 5.17
C ASN A 27 -15.82 -14.26 6.60
N LYS A 28 -14.64 -13.91 7.09
CA LYS A 28 -14.23 -14.16 8.48
C LYS A 28 -15.15 -13.46 9.49
N LYS A 29 -15.70 -12.29 9.15
CA LYS A 29 -16.57 -11.51 10.07
C LYS A 29 -18.04 -11.90 9.98
N LEU A 30 -18.55 -12.26 8.80
CA LEU A 30 -19.97 -12.53 8.57
C LEU A 30 -20.28 -14.02 8.43
N GLY A 31 -19.30 -14.83 8.03
CA GLY A 31 -19.45 -16.29 7.82
C GLY A 31 -20.23 -16.65 6.56
N GLY A 32 -20.51 -17.96 6.40
CA GLY A 32 -21.30 -18.50 5.32
C GLY A 32 -20.75 -18.14 3.92
N LEU A 33 -21.63 -17.71 3.02
CA LEU A 33 -21.29 -17.26 1.66
C LEU A 33 -21.28 -15.73 1.55
N GLN A 34 -20.91 -15.03 2.61
CA GLN A 34 -20.79 -13.58 2.61
C GLN A 34 -19.43 -13.16 2.09
N PHE A 35 -19.41 -12.38 1.01
CA PHE A 35 -18.21 -11.86 0.37
C PHE A 35 -18.38 -10.37 0.03
N ALA A 36 -17.30 -9.73 -0.35
CA ALA A 36 -17.27 -8.29 -0.62
C ALA A 36 -18.03 -7.92 -1.89
N GLU A 37 -18.87 -6.90 -1.83
CA GLU A 37 -19.41 -6.25 -3.01
C GLU A 37 -18.44 -5.14 -3.45
N CYS A 38 -17.68 -5.37 -4.53
CA CYS A 38 -16.70 -4.42 -5.01
C CYS A 38 -16.66 -4.35 -6.55
N LEU A 39 -16.21 -3.21 -7.05
CA LEU A 39 -15.90 -3.00 -8.46
C LEU A 39 -14.38 -2.80 -8.61
N ILE A 40 -13.79 -3.44 -9.60
CA ILE A 40 -12.35 -3.27 -9.90
C ILE A 40 -12.21 -2.58 -11.25
N TYR A 41 -11.57 -1.41 -11.24
CA TYR A 41 -11.09 -0.74 -12.45
C TYR A 41 -9.60 -1.06 -12.60
N SER A 42 -9.28 -2.00 -13.49
CA SER A 42 -7.91 -2.42 -13.73
C SER A 42 -7.27 -1.56 -14.82
N LEU A 43 -6.32 -0.72 -14.44
CA LEU A 43 -5.51 0.08 -15.36
C LEU A 43 -4.51 -0.81 -16.12
N ASN A 44 -4.17 -0.42 -17.34
CA ASN A 44 -3.00 -0.95 -18.02
C ASN A 44 -1.74 -0.29 -17.43
N PHE A 45 -0.86 -1.08 -16.79
CA PHE A 45 0.34 -0.52 -16.15
C PHE A 45 1.31 0.11 -17.14
N ALA A 46 1.32 -0.33 -18.40
CA ALA A 46 2.16 0.28 -19.44
C ALA A 46 1.85 1.77 -19.61
N ASP A 47 0.58 2.17 -19.52
CA ASP A 47 0.18 3.58 -19.66
C ASP A 47 0.70 4.44 -18.50
N ILE A 48 0.75 3.88 -17.28
CA ILE A 48 1.39 4.53 -16.13
C ILE A 48 2.91 4.64 -16.33
N GLN A 49 3.56 3.57 -16.84
CA GLN A 49 5.00 3.57 -17.07
C GLN A 49 5.41 4.59 -18.14
N GLU A 50 4.63 4.70 -19.23
CA GLU A 50 4.88 5.67 -20.32
C GLU A 50 4.76 7.11 -19.81
N LYS A 51 3.72 7.42 -19.02
CA LYS A 51 3.51 8.76 -18.45
C LYS A 51 4.42 9.06 -17.26
N THR A 52 4.97 8.04 -16.61
CA THR A 52 5.57 8.06 -15.27
C THR A 52 4.56 8.38 -14.15
N TRP A 53 4.85 7.95 -12.93
CA TRP A 53 3.95 8.15 -11.80
C TRP A 53 3.55 9.62 -11.55
N PRO A 54 4.46 10.61 -11.56
CA PRO A 54 4.08 12.02 -11.36
C PRO A 54 3.07 12.55 -12.38
N ASN A 55 3.05 11.99 -13.59
CA ASN A 55 2.16 12.40 -14.68
C ASN A 55 0.93 11.49 -14.85
N SER A 56 0.68 10.56 -13.95
CA SER A 56 -0.42 9.59 -14.02
C SER A 56 -1.74 10.08 -13.42
N TYR A 57 -1.81 11.31 -12.92
CA TYR A 57 -2.97 11.87 -12.24
C TYR A 57 -4.28 11.67 -13.00
N GLU A 58 -4.33 12.06 -14.27
CA GLU A 58 -5.57 11.97 -15.08
C GLU A 58 -6.04 10.53 -15.29
N LEU A 59 -5.10 9.58 -15.42
CA LEU A 59 -5.46 8.16 -15.54
C LEU A 59 -6.13 7.65 -14.26
N LEU A 60 -5.55 7.98 -13.10
CA LEU A 60 -6.09 7.60 -11.81
C LEU A 60 -7.44 8.29 -11.52
N LEU A 61 -7.54 9.59 -11.78
CA LEU A 61 -8.77 10.34 -11.58
C LEU A 61 -9.92 9.78 -12.44
N ASN A 62 -9.67 9.51 -13.72
CA ASN A 62 -10.69 8.96 -14.62
C ASN A 62 -11.19 7.58 -14.16
N ALA A 63 -10.30 6.74 -13.63
CA ALA A 63 -10.67 5.46 -13.02
C ALA A 63 -11.56 5.67 -11.78
N CYS A 64 -11.19 6.60 -10.89
CA CYS A 64 -11.97 6.95 -9.70
C CYS A 64 -13.38 7.47 -10.06
N LEU A 65 -13.46 8.40 -11.00
CA LEU A 65 -14.74 8.96 -11.46
C LEU A 65 -15.63 7.90 -12.13
N SER A 66 -15.04 6.95 -12.85
CA SER A 66 -15.79 5.83 -13.46
C SER A 66 -16.37 4.91 -12.38
N LEU A 67 -15.61 4.60 -11.35
CA LEU A 67 -16.06 3.82 -10.20
C LEU A 67 -17.14 4.57 -9.41
N GLN A 68 -16.96 5.87 -9.16
CA GLN A 68 -17.97 6.70 -8.49
C GLN A 68 -19.30 6.71 -9.26
N LYS A 69 -19.26 6.89 -10.59
CA LYS A 69 -20.46 6.82 -11.46
C LYS A 69 -21.16 5.46 -11.38
N SER A 70 -20.43 4.40 -11.05
CA SER A 70 -20.99 3.05 -10.87
C SER A 70 -21.60 2.82 -9.48
N GLY A 71 -21.67 3.85 -8.63
CA GLY A 71 -22.37 3.82 -7.35
C GLY A 71 -21.62 3.09 -6.24
N VAL A 72 -20.30 3.28 -6.17
CA VAL A 72 -19.50 2.81 -5.02
C VAL A 72 -19.57 3.81 -3.87
N ASP A 73 -19.43 3.33 -2.64
CA ASP A 73 -19.49 4.14 -1.42
C ASP A 73 -18.11 4.70 -0.99
N ALA A 74 -17.03 4.14 -1.54
CA ALA A 74 -15.67 4.64 -1.34
C ALA A 74 -14.74 4.20 -2.47
N ILE A 75 -13.64 4.91 -2.64
CA ILE A 75 -12.55 4.61 -3.58
C ILE A 75 -11.32 4.10 -2.82
N VAL A 76 -10.63 3.15 -3.43
CA VAL A 76 -9.37 2.56 -2.96
C VAL A 76 -8.35 2.58 -4.09
N LEU A 77 -7.17 3.14 -3.85
CA LEU A 77 -6.03 3.02 -4.76
C LEU A 77 -5.17 1.82 -4.33
N CYS A 78 -5.10 0.78 -5.16
CA CYS A 78 -4.44 -0.50 -4.80
C CYS A 78 -2.91 -0.46 -4.98
N ALA A 79 -2.27 0.67 -4.72
CA ALA A 79 -0.82 0.83 -4.76
C ALA A 79 -0.37 1.99 -3.87
N ASN A 80 0.72 1.81 -3.11
CA ASN A 80 1.27 2.89 -2.29
C ASN A 80 1.64 4.12 -3.13
N THR A 81 2.32 3.93 -4.25
CA THR A 81 2.80 5.03 -5.11
C THR A 81 1.65 5.86 -5.72
N ALA A 82 0.49 5.25 -6.00
CA ALA A 82 -0.67 5.96 -6.52
C ALA A 82 -1.16 7.07 -5.57
N HIS A 83 -0.90 6.92 -4.27
CA HIS A 83 -1.32 7.88 -3.25
C HIS A 83 -0.58 9.22 -3.29
N MET A 84 0.44 9.38 -4.15
CA MET A 84 1.02 10.70 -4.45
C MET A 84 -0.02 11.69 -5.02
N HIS A 85 -1.10 11.17 -5.59
CA HIS A 85 -2.20 11.96 -6.14
C HIS A 85 -3.46 11.96 -5.27
N ALA A 86 -3.45 11.25 -4.13
CA ALA A 86 -4.66 11.02 -3.32
C ALA A 86 -5.33 12.30 -2.87
N ASP A 87 -4.59 13.26 -2.30
CA ASP A 87 -5.14 14.53 -1.79
C ASP A 87 -5.78 15.39 -2.91
N LYS A 88 -5.28 15.25 -4.15
CA LYS A 88 -5.82 15.96 -5.29
C LYS A 88 -7.07 15.23 -5.84
N ILE A 89 -7.03 13.91 -5.91
CA ILE A 89 -8.15 13.08 -6.34
C ILE A 89 -9.32 13.23 -5.37
N GLU A 90 -9.07 13.23 -4.05
CA GLU A 90 -10.11 13.34 -3.02
C GLU A 90 -10.94 14.62 -3.12
N LYS A 91 -10.36 15.71 -3.67
CA LYS A 91 -11.07 16.96 -3.93
C LYS A 91 -12.01 16.91 -5.13
N GLU A 92 -11.78 15.98 -6.05
CA GLU A 92 -12.54 15.85 -7.30
C GLU A 92 -13.62 14.75 -7.25
N ILE A 93 -13.52 13.83 -6.28
CA ILE A 93 -14.49 12.76 -6.10
C ILE A 93 -15.48 13.10 -4.98
N GLY A 94 -16.71 12.65 -5.11
CA GLY A 94 -17.78 12.89 -4.12
C GLY A 94 -17.96 11.78 -3.08
N VAL A 95 -17.04 10.80 -3.04
CA VAL A 95 -17.04 9.69 -2.09
C VAL A 95 -15.68 9.63 -1.39
N PRO A 96 -15.58 9.11 -0.15
CA PRO A 96 -14.30 9.04 0.56
C PRO A 96 -13.28 8.16 -0.16
N LEU A 97 -12.01 8.55 -0.06
CA LEU A 97 -10.87 7.74 -0.43
C LEU A 97 -10.29 7.09 0.82
N ILE A 98 -10.26 5.75 0.87
CA ILE A 98 -9.59 5.03 1.96
C ILE A 98 -8.09 5.08 1.67
N HIS A 99 -7.35 5.83 2.48
CA HIS A 99 -5.96 6.20 2.17
C HIS A 99 -4.96 5.27 2.87
N ILE A 100 -4.17 4.50 2.09
CA ILE A 100 -3.23 3.49 2.62
C ILE A 100 -2.26 4.04 3.67
N GLY A 101 -1.66 5.21 3.44
CA GLY A 101 -0.74 5.82 4.40
C GLY A 101 -1.43 6.25 5.70
N THR A 102 -2.69 6.69 5.63
CA THR A 102 -3.50 7.01 6.82
C THR A 102 -3.77 5.75 7.65
N GLU A 103 -4.20 4.68 7.01
CA GLU A 103 -4.52 3.43 7.72
C GLU A 103 -3.25 2.77 8.29
N THR A 104 -2.13 2.84 7.54
CA THR A 104 -0.82 2.41 8.05
C THR A 104 -0.40 3.22 9.28
N ALA A 105 -0.53 4.55 9.24
CA ALA A 105 -0.19 5.40 10.37
C ALA A 105 -1.05 5.08 11.61
N LYS A 106 -2.35 4.87 11.44
CA LYS A 106 -3.24 4.46 12.53
C LYS A 106 -2.82 3.13 13.15
N ALA A 107 -2.47 2.14 12.33
CA ALA A 107 -2.01 0.84 12.82
C ALA A 107 -0.70 0.97 13.63
N ILE A 108 0.25 1.77 13.16
CA ILE A 108 1.51 2.01 13.85
C ILE A 108 1.28 2.72 15.19
N THR A 109 0.44 3.75 15.22
CA THR A 109 0.17 4.52 16.45
C THR A 109 -0.55 3.68 17.52
N GLN A 110 -1.32 2.66 17.13
CA GLN A 110 -1.92 1.71 18.07
C GLN A 110 -0.87 0.88 18.83
N GLU A 111 0.26 0.60 18.20
CA GLU A 111 1.40 -0.09 18.82
C GLU A 111 2.28 0.86 19.67
N LYS A 112 1.94 2.15 19.76
CA LYS A 112 2.68 3.21 20.49
C LYS A 112 4.11 3.40 19.98
N ILE A 113 4.34 3.13 18.73
CA ILE A 113 5.61 3.30 18.01
C ILE A 113 5.66 4.71 17.43
N THR A 114 6.83 5.33 17.45
CA THR A 114 7.06 6.67 16.91
C THR A 114 8.09 6.70 15.77
N ASN A 115 9.05 5.76 15.76
CA ASN A 115 10.09 5.69 14.74
C ASN A 115 9.90 4.45 13.89
N VAL A 116 9.77 4.61 12.58
CA VAL A 116 9.54 3.49 11.67
C VAL A 116 10.51 3.49 10.50
N GLY A 117 10.97 2.31 10.12
CA GLY A 117 11.71 2.10 8.88
C GLY A 117 10.75 1.90 7.72
N LEU A 118 10.98 2.55 6.59
CA LEU A 118 10.16 2.41 5.38
C LEU A 118 10.98 1.77 4.27
N LEU A 119 10.53 0.61 3.80
CA LEU A 119 10.98 -0.04 2.57
C LEU A 119 9.88 0.05 1.52
N GLY A 120 10.22 0.49 0.32
CA GLY A 120 9.23 0.65 -0.75
C GLY A 120 9.86 1.05 -2.08
N THR A 121 9.04 1.54 -3.00
CA THR A 121 9.56 2.13 -4.25
C THR A 121 10.38 3.39 -3.96
N SER A 122 11.26 3.78 -4.88
CA SER A 122 11.97 5.06 -4.78
C SER A 122 10.99 6.22 -4.54
N PHE A 123 9.84 6.22 -5.20
CA PHE A 123 8.80 7.24 -5.00
C PHE A 123 8.26 7.27 -3.55
N SER A 124 7.96 6.11 -2.98
CA SER A 124 7.45 6.03 -1.60
C SER A 124 8.50 6.40 -0.56
N MET A 125 9.76 6.05 -0.80
CA MET A 125 10.86 6.36 0.14
C MET A 125 11.36 7.81 0.01
N GLU A 126 11.50 8.34 -1.20
CA GLU A 126 12.21 9.61 -1.45
C GLU A 126 11.27 10.82 -1.52
N MET A 127 10.05 10.67 -2.05
CA MET A 127 9.09 11.76 -2.12
C MET A 127 8.36 11.99 -0.80
N ASP A 128 7.85 13.19 -0.60
CA ASP A 128 7.28 13.60 0.68
C ASP A 128 5.84 13.12 0.91
N PHE A 129 5.07 12.82 -0.15
CA PHE A 129 3.64 12.47 -0.04
C PHE A 129 3.35 11.37 0.99
N TYR A 130 4.20 10.34 1.05
CA TYR A 130 4.01 9.22 1.98
C TYR A 130 4.56 9.57 3.37
N LYS A 131 5.77 10.12 3.43
CA LYS A 131 6.42 10.54 4.69
C LYS A 131 5.61 11.61 5.41
N ASP A 132 5.11 12.62 4.69
CA ASP A 132 4.32 13.70 5.30
C ASP A 132 2.98 13.19 5.84
N ARG A 133 2.36 12.22 5.16
CA ARG A 133 1.17 11.55 5.70
C ARG A 133 1.47 10.84 7.03
N LEU A 134 2.56 10.10 7.13
CA LEU A 134 2.99 9.44 8.37
C LEU A 134 3.36 10.46 9.46
N LYS A 135 4.11 11.51 9.11
CA LYS A 135 4.47 12.61 10.02
C LYS A 135 3.25 13.33 10.61
N SER A 136 2.16 13.48 9.85
CA SER A 136 0.92 14.08 10.36
C SER A 136 0.28 13.31 11.52
N PHE A 137 0.68 12.04 11.72
CA PHE A 137 0.32 11.20 12.86
C PHE A 137 1.41 11.14 13.95
N GLY A 138 2.43 12.01 13.88
CA GLY A 138 3.52 12.06 14.84
C GLY A 138 4.62 11.01 14.63
N LEU A 139 4.64 10.34 13.46
CA LEU A 139 5.63 9.31 13.15
C LEU A 139 6.88 9.90 12.50
N ASN A 140 8.04 9.45 12.95
CA ASN A 140 9.34 9.71 12.32
C ASN A 140 9.69 8.56 11.38
N VAL A 141 10.03 8.88 10.13
CA VAL A 141 10.24 7.86 9.07
C VAL A 141 11.71 7.80 8.70
N LEU A 142 12.32 6.65 8.89
CA LEU A 142 13.67 6.32 8.48
C LEU A 142 13.63 5.56 7.14
N ILE A 143 14.48 5.94 6.22
CA ILE A 143 14.72 5.22 4.96
C ILE A 143 16.20 4.85 4.87
N PRO A 144 16.62 3.89 4.02
CA PRO A 144 18.03 3.63 3.76
C PRO A 144 18.74 4.91 3.29
N GLU A 145 19.87 5.24 3.92
CA GLU A 145 20.61 6.50 3.63
C GLU A 145 21.26 6.46 2.26
N SER A 146 21.87 5.33 1.93
CA SER A 146 22.57 5.14 0.67
C SER A 146 21.62 5.15 -0.53
N GLN A 147 21.89 5.98 -1.53
CA GLN A 147 21.16 5.94 -2.79
C GLN A 147 21.33 4.58 -3.49
N GLU A 148 22.51 3.97 -3.35
CA GLU A 148 22.78 2.64 -3.91
C GLU A 148 21.84 1.58 -3.30
N THR A 149 21.64 1.62 -1.98
CA THR A 149 20.68 0.72 -1.28
C THR A 149 19.25 0.94 -1.78
N ARG A 150 18.81 2.19 -1.93
CA ARG A 150 17.47 2.49 -2.45
C ARG A 150 17.30 2.04 -3.91
N ASN A 151 18.34 2.21 -4.73
CA ASN A 151 18.36 1.72 -6.11
C ASN A 151 18.32 0.19 -6.17
N TYR A 152 19.02 -0.49 -5.25
CA TYR A 152 18.96 -1.94 -5.12
C TYR A 152 17.53 -2.42 -4.78
N ILE A 153 16.88 -1.80 -3.79
CA ILE A 153 15.47 -2.11 -3.46
C ILE A 153 14.58 -1.94 -4.70
N GLN A 154 14.70 -0.80 -5.39
CA GLN A 154 13.92 -0.53 -6.60
C GLN A 154 14.20 -1.54 -7.72
N HIS A 155 15.44 -2.01 -7.86
CA HIS A 155 15.82 -3.04 -8.83
C HIS A 155 15.14 -4.37 -8.51
N VAL A 156 15.22 -4.84 -7.27
CA VAL A 156 14.57 -6.08 -6.83
C VAL A 156 13.06 -6.01 -7.02
N LEU A 157 12.42 -4.89 -6.66
CA LEU A 157 10.99 -4.68 -6.88
C LEU A 157 10.60 -4.82 -8.35
N LYS A 158 11.39 -4.26 -9.28
CA LYS A 158 11.08 -4.27 -10.72
C LYS A 158 11.48 -5.56 -11.43
N GLN A 159 12.63 -6.13 -11.09
CA GLN A 159 13.22 -7.20 -11.88
C GLN A 159 12.96 -8.60 -11.29
N GLU A 160 12.64 -8.66 -10.01
CA GLU A 160 12.36 -9.92 -9.31
C GLU A 160 10.89 -9.97 -8.86
N LEU A 161 10.51 -9.26 -7.80
CA LEU A 161 9.19 -9.37 -7.16
C LEU A 161 8.03 -9.01 -8.10
N GLY A 162 8.18 -7.96 -8.90
CA GLY A 162 7.19 -7.57 -9.91
C GLY A 162 7.00 -8.59 -11.03
N LYS A 163 7.89 -9.58 -11.13
CA LYS A 163 7.80 -10.72 -12.06
C LYS A 163 7.49 -12.05 -11.34
N GLY A 164 7.22 -12.00 -10.03
CA GLY A 164 6.95 -13.18 -9.21
C GLY A 164 8.20 -14.02 -8.89
N ILE A 165 9.40 -13.45 -9.04
CA ILE A 165 10.67 -14.13 -8.72
C ILE A 165 11.01 -13.84 -7.27
N ILE A 166 11.16 -14.90 -6.46
CA ILE A 166 11.58 -14.83 -5.06
C ILE A 166 13.01 -15.35 -4.99
N ASN A 167 13.96 -14.43 -4.77
CA ASN A 167 15.38 -14.74 -4.71
C ASN A 167 15.86 -14.78 -3.25
N PRO A 168 16.41 -15.92 -2.76
CA PRO A 168 16.90 -16.03 -1.38
C PRO A 168 18.01 -15.03 -1.03
N GLU A 169 18.86 -14.65 -1.98
CA GLU A 169 19.90 -13.64 -1.76
C GLU A 169 19.26 -12.26 -1.56
N SER A 170 18.27 -11.92 -2.39
CA SER A 170 17.51 -10.67 -2.22
C SER A 170 16.77 -10.64 -0.88
N LYS A 171 16.23 -11.78 -0.40
CA LYS A 171 15.65 -11.88 0.94
C LYS A 171 16.67 -11.50 2.02
N GLN A 172 17.86 -12.09 1.99
CA GLN A 172 18.89 -11.80 3.00
C GLN A 172 19.33 -10.33 2.97
N ASN A 173 19.46 -9.76 1.78
CA ASN A 173 19.81 -8.34 1.63
C ASN A 173 18.69 -7.42 2.17
N TYR A 174 17.42 -7.73 1.94
CA TYR A 174 16.30 -6.96 2.50
C TYR A 174 16.26 -7.03 4.03
N ILE A 175 16.50 -8.22 4.60
CA ILE A 175 16.61 -8.40 6.06
C ILE A 175 17.75 -7.54 6.60
N LYS A 176 18.93 -7.56 5.96
CA LYS A 176 20.06 -6.73 6.37
C LYS A 176 19.72 -5.24 6.33
N ILE A 177 19.14 -4.76 5.23
CA ILE A 177 18.74 -3.35 5.07
C ILE A 177 17.71 -2.94 6.14
N ALA A 178 16.74 -3.80 6.44
CA ALA A 178 15.76 -3.52 7.50
C ALA A 178 16.41 -3.48 8.88
N ASN A 179 17.35 -4.38 9.18
CA ASN A 179 18.10 -4.38 10.43
C ASN A 179 18.96 -3.12 10.60
N GLU A 180 19.57 -2.60 9.52
CA GLU A 180 20.27 -1.31 9.56
C GLU A 180 19.33 -0.14 9.95
N LEU A 181 18.05 -0.17 9.53
CA LEU A 181 17.06 0.81 9.97
C LEU A 181 16.69 0.63 11.45
N ILE A 182 16.59 -0.62 11.93
CA ILE A 182 16.33 -0.94 13.34
C ILE A 182 17.50 -0.48 14.22
N GLU A 183 18.73 -0.72 13.82
CA GLU A 183 19.94 -0.24 14.51
C GLU A 183 20.00 1.30 14.60
N ARG A 184 19.42 1.99 13.61
CA ARG A 184 19.27 3.45 13.60
C ARG A 184 18.06 3.96 14.38
N GLY A 185 17.36 3.08 15.09
CA GLY A 185 16.26 3.42 16.00
C GLY A 185 14.86 3.24 15.43
N ALA A 186 14.70 2.50 14.33
CA ALA A 186 13.35 2.10 13.89
C ALA A 186 12.77 1.05 14.87
N GLU A 187 11.60 1.32 15.39
CA GLU A 187 10.85 0.47 16.31
C GLU A 187 9.88 -0.48 15.58
N GLY A 188 9.77 -0.31 14.24
CA GLY A 188 8.97 -1.14 13.36
C GLY A 188 9.31 -0.90 11.90
N ILE A 189 8.98 -1.85 11.02
CA ILE A 189 9.27 -1.79 9.58
C ILE A 189 8.00 -1.75 8.76
N ILE A 190 7.87 -0.75 7.90
CA ILE A 190 6.76 -0.63 6.93
C ILE A 190 7.17 -1.29 5.61
N LEU A 191 6.39 -2.27 5.16
CA LEU A 191 6.49 -2.84 3.82
C LEU A 191 5.63 -2.00 2.87
N GLY A 192 6.23 -0.90 2.37
CA GLY A 192 5.59 0.15 1.58
C GLY A 192 5.50 -0.17 0.07
N CYS A 193 5.59 -1.43 -0.29
CA CYS A 193 5.28 -1.96 -1.62
C CYS A 193 4.59 -3.30 -1.46
N THR A 194 3.54 -3.52 -2.23
CA THR A 194 2.65 -4.67 -2.13
C THR A 194 3.33 -6.02 -2.42
N GLU A 195 4.47 -6.01 -3.07
CA GLU A 195 5.26 -7.18 -3.40
C GLU A 195 6.30 -7.54 -2.32
N ILE A 196 6.69 -6.62 -1.43
CA ILE A 196 7.70 -6.90 -0.40
C ILE A 196 7.29 -8.04 0.54
N PRO A 197 6.00 -8.20 0.93
CA PRO A 197 5.57 -9.32 1.77
C PRO A 197 5.77 -10.71 1.15
N LEU A 198 6.03 -10.81 -0.16
CA LEU A 198 6.43 -12.07 -0.82
C LEU A 198 7.85 -12.49 -0.43
N LEU A 199 8.68 -11.54 -0.01
CA LEU A 199 10.11 -11.75 0.25
C LEU A 199 10.43 -11.82 1.74
N ILE A 200 9.91 -10.88 2.53
CA ILE A 200 10.14 -10.74 3.97
C ILE A 200 8.82 -10.55 4.71
N ASP A 201 8.74 -11.05 5.93
CA ASP A 201 7.56 -10.97 6.78
C ASP A 201 7.90 -10.79 8.27
N GLN A 202 6.90 -10.84 9.15
CA GLN A 202 7.06 -10.69 10.59
C GLN A 202 8.03 -11.72 11.20
N SER A 203 8.17 -12.90 10.63
CA SER A 203 9.04 -13.95 11.19
C SER A 203 10.53 -13.64 11.01
N ASP A 204 10.87 -12.70 10.14
CA ASP A 204 12.24 -12.28 9.87
C ASP A 204 12.76 -11.22 10.88
N PHE A 205 11.87 -10.64 11.75
CA PHE A 205 12.21 -9.47 12.58
C PHE A 205 11.69 -9.58 14.02
N SER A 206 12.43 -8.97 14.95
CA SER A 206 12.03 -8.83 16.36
C SER A 206 11.12 -7.63 16.63
N VAL A 207 11.04 -6.68 15.71
CA VAL A 207 10.16 -5.52 15.77
C VAL A 207 8.90 -5.75 14.93
N PRO A 208 7.78 -5.05 15.19
CA PRO A 208 6.58 -5.15 14.37
C PRO A 208 6.82 -4.84 12.90
N VAL A 209 6.18 -5.61 12.02
CA VAL A 209 6.19 -5.41 10.57
C VAL A 209 4.80 -5.00 10.10
N PHE A 210 4.73 -3.88 9.38
CA PHE A 210 3.50 -3.30 8.89
C PHE A 210 3.35 -3.55 7.39
N ASP A 211 2.62 -4.62 7.05
CA ASP A 211 2.20 -4.91 5.67
C ASP A 211 1.08 -3.93 5.28
N THR A 212 1.44 -2.94 4.46
CA THR A 212 0.51 -1.88 4.07
C THR A 212 -0.70 -2.38 3.29
N THR A 213 -0.56 -3.46 2.51
CA THR A 213 -1.67 -4.05 1.74
C THR A 213 -2.68 -4.70 2.66
N LYS A 214 -2.21 -5.45 3.63
CA LYS A 214 -3.07 -6.13 4.60
C LYS A 214 -3.78 -5.14 5.52
N ILE A 215 -3.04 -4.15 6.06
CA ILE A 215 -3.60 -3.07 6.89
C ILE A 215 -4.68 -2.31 6.11
N HIS A 216 -4.40 -1.95 4.86
CA HIS A 216 -5.36 -1.24 4.02
C HIS A 216 -6.59 -2.10 3.72
N SER A 217 -6.42 -3.39 3.43
CA SER A 217 -7.53 -4.32 3.20
C SER A 217 -8.40 -4.48 4.45
N ASP A 218 -7.83 -4.55 5.64
CA ASP A 218 -8.56 -4.62 6.90
C ASP A 218 -9.38 -3.34 7.18
N ALA A 219 -8.83 -2.17 6.82
CA ALA A 219 -9.53 -0.89 6.89
C ALA A 219 -10.72 -0.83 5.91
N ILE A 220 -10.53 -1.34 4.68
CA ILE A 220 -11.58 -1.45 3.67
C ILE A 220 -12.72 -2.36 4.19
N VAL A 221 -12.39 -3.53 4.74
CA VAL A 221 -13.37 -4.44 5.36
C VAL A 221 -14.13 -3.73 6.49
N SER A 222 -13.44 -2.99 7.32
CA SER A 222 -14.05 -2.23 8.42
C SER A 222 -14.99 -1.15 7.91
N PHE A 223 -14.61 -0.42 6.84
CA PHE A 223 -15.48 0.55 6.18
C PHE A 223 -16.72 -0.10 5.58
N MET A 224 -16.56 -1.23 4.88
CA MET A 224 -17.67 -1.94 4.24
C MET A 224 -18.72 -2.44 5.24
N LEU A 225 -18.29 -2.82 6.44
CA LEU A 225 -19.13 -3.36 7.51
C LEU A 225 -19.64 -2.29 8.49
N ALA A 226 -19.12 -1.07 8.43
CA ALA A 226 -19.62 0.01 9.26
C ALA A 226 -21.08 0.32 8.91
N SER A 227 -21.95 0.34 9.95
CA SER A 227 -23.35 0.74 9.80
C SER A 227 -23.44 2.15 9.21
N THR A 228 -24.39 2.33 8.34
CA THR A 228 -24.76 3.64 7.78
C THR A 228 -25.33 4.52 8.84
#